data_8b56da8076e1df7fd5809d3c6bba037f
#
_entry.id   8b56da8076e1df7fd5809d3c6bba037f
#
_cell.length_a   1.000
_cell.length_b   1.000
_cell.length_c   1.000
_cell.angle_alpha   90.00
_cell.angle_beta   90.00
_cell.angle_gamma   90.00
#
_symmetry.space_group_name_H-M   'P 1'
#
loop_
_entity.id
_entity.type
_entity.pdbx_description
1 polymer ?
#
loop_
_entity_poly.entity_id
_entity_poly.type
_entity_poly.pdbx_seq_one_letter_code
_entity_poly.pdbx_strand_id
1 'polypeptide(L)'
;MPYDRLGFPIPRDFEPPPRPGGDSAPSSRRVGPWDAEDAPRRRVGAGKRFFVWALLLFGVVPAILLPAALPLVREAMVQWSVERAMAHEARDDVASAAADVGRAIVWIDADAQAQARLLCWRSTLLLENRQTAAAVAEASRAVALVPTAALPRRTRALAHVVAGDAEAALVDAQAAVELTGADNPEARNHRAYIRALVGRELEAALADVEVALAGSGAGAPEFLDTRGFILHLLGRHQEAIDDLNQAIGKTQQDRREVAGLAGRIDPVELACRLRPIDHGLAVMHHHRGLACRAIGLERQAAQDLETAERKGFDPTRGVL
;
A
#
# COMPACT_ATOMS: atom_id res chain seq x y z
N MET A 1 13.25 6.98 -5.89
CA MET A 1 11.78 6.97 -6.03
C MET A 1 11.23 6.19 -4.86
N PRO A 2 10.18 6.63 -4.19
CA PRO A 2 9.54 5.78 -3.18
C PRO A 2 8.82 4.64 -3.88
N TYR A 3 8.99 3.42 -3.37
CA TYR A 3 8.35 2.20 -3.87
C TYR A 3 7.20 1.82 -2.95
N ASP A 4 6.14 1.24 -3.50
CA ASP A 4 5.09 0.62 -2.72
C ASP A 4 5.56 -0.74 -2.15
N ARG A 5 4.72 -1.39 -1.34
CA ARG A 5 5.03 -2.67 -0.68
C ARG A 5 5.33 -3.84 -1.62
N LEU A 6 5.04 -3.69 -2.89
CA LEU A 6 5.24 -4.72 -3.92
C LEU A 6 6.45 -4.37 -4.81
N GLY A 7 7.28 -3.37 -4.41
CA GLY A 7 8.46 -2.96 -5.15
C GLY A 7 8.14 -2.08 -6.36
N PHE A 8 7.01 -1.36 -6.39
CA PHE A 8 6.63 -0.50 -7.50
C PHE A 8 6.83 0.98 -7.20
N PRO A 9 7.34 1.76 -8.17
CA PRO A 9 7.52 3.20 -7.99
C PRO A 9 6.16 3.87 -7.78
N ILE A 10 6.04 4.64 -6.71
CA ILE A 10 4.89 5.53 -6.47
C ILE A 10 5.03 6.71 -7.46
N PRO A 11 3.99 7.05 -8.23
CA PRO A 11 4.03 8.21 -9.13
C PRO A 11 4.45 9.48 -8.39
N ARG A 12 5.30 10.31 -9.02
CA ARG A 12 5.87 11.53 -8.43
C ARG A 12 4.85 12.64 -8.13
N ASP A 13 3.60 12.44 -8.50
CA ASP A 13 2.54 13.47 -8.46
C ASP A 13 1.72 13.43 -7.17
N PHE A 14 2.14 12.68 -6.15
CA PHE A 14 1.49 12.69 -4.85
C PHE A 14 2.12 13.76 -3.95
N GLU A 15 1.72 15.02 -4.15
CA GLU A 15 1.92 16.09 -3.17
C GLU A 15 0.72 16.10 -2.19
N PRO A 16 0.95 15.99 -0.89
CA PRO A 16 -0.12 16.21 0.09
C PRO A 16 -0.50 17.70 0.10
N PRO A 17 -1.80 18.06 0.22
CA PRO A 17 -2.24 19.44 0.25
C PRO A 17 -1.72 20.19 1.48
N PRO A 18 -1.47 21.50 1.37
CA PRO A 18 -0.95 22.34 2.46
C PRO A 18 -1.95 22.48 3.61
N ARG A 19 -1.44 22.50 4.85
CA ARG A 19 -2.23 22.68 6.07
C ARG A 19 -2.90 24.07 6.10
N PRO A 20 -4.17 24.19 6.51
CA PRO A 20 -4.79 25.49 6.72
C PRO A 20 -4.18 26.20 7.95
N GLY A 21 -3.75 27.45 7.72
CA GLY A 21 -3.17 28.32 8.72
C GLY A 21 -4.20 28.74 9.77
N GLY A 22 -3.77 28.77 11.02
CA GLY A 22 -4.58 29.26 12.12
C GLY A 22 -4.66 30.79 12.11
N ASP A 23 -5.87 31.29 12.22
CA ASP A 23 -6.12 32.71 12.40
C ASP A 23 -6.75 33.03 13.73
N SER A 24 -6.24 34.13 14.24
CA SER A 24 -6.43 34.84 15.46
C SER A 24 -7.88 35.14 15.89
N ALA A 25 -8.10 35.12 17.20
CA ALA A 25 -9.33 35.48 17.87
C ALA A 25 -9.65 36.99 17.78
N PRO A 26 -10.91 37.40 17.67
CA PRO A 26 -11.31 38.79 17.76
C PRO A 26 -11.63 39.26 19.20
N SER A 27 -11.25 40.48 19.46
CA SER A 27 -11.37 41.22 20.68
C SER A 27 -12.81 41.53 21.15
N SER A 28 -13.00 41.50 22.46
CA SER A 28 -14.23 41.87 23.18
C SER A 28 -14.62 43.35 23.00
N ARG A 29 -15.85 43.58 22.54
CA ARG A 29 -16.53 44.91 22.68
C ARG A 29 -17.58 44.81 23.78
N ARG A 30 -17.48 45.80 24.72
CA ARG A 30 -18.46 46.04 25.78
C ARG A 30 -19.74 46.65 25.19
N VAL A 31 -20.88 46.17 25.66
CA VAL A 31 -22.21 46.70 25.35
C VAL A 31 -22.68 47.55 26.53
N GLY A 32 -23.12 48.78 26.26
CA GLY A 32 -23.70 49.72 27.22
C GLY A 32 -25.20 49.48 27.42
N PRO A 33 -25.82 50.17 28.43
CA PRO A 33 -27.14 49.82 28.91
C PRO A 33 -28.28 50.39 28.05
N TRP A 34 -29.36 49.63 28.01
CA TRP A 34 -30.57 49.92 27.27
C TRP A 34 -31.56 50.71 28.11
N ASP A 35 -32.14 51.75 27.50
CA ASP A 35 -33.33 52.37 28.02
C ASP A 35 -34.57 51.73 27.42
N ALA A 36 -35.55 51.47 28.26
CA ALA A 36 -36.81 50.84 27.92
C ALA A 36 -37.89 51.95 27.70
N GLU A 37 -38.60 51.86 26.61
CA GLU A 37 -39.96 52.44 26.53
C GLU A 37 -40.93 51.53 25.74
N ASP A 38 -42.09 51.34 26.35
CA ASP A 38 -43.16 50.42 26.10
C ASP A 38 -44.02 50.68 24.88
N ALA A 39 -44.47 49.56 24.26
CA ALA A 39 -45.84 49.43 23.77
C ALA A 39 -46.21 47.94 23.50
N PRO A 40 -47.41 47.48 23.86
CA PRO A 40 -47.79 46.09 23.68
C PRO A 40 -48.25 45.84 22.25
N ARG A 41 -47.33 45.31 21.42
CA ARG A 41 -47.72 44.82 20.09
C ARG A 41 -48.14 43.36 20.21
N ARG A 42 -49.41 43.11 19.83
CA ARG A 42 -50.06 41.80 19.72
C ARG A 42 -49.10 40.77 19.14
N ARG A 43 -48.74 39.77 19.95
CA ARG A 43 -47.95 38.57 19.55
C ARG A 43 -48.82 37.62 18.70
N VAL A 44 -49.09 38.00 17.45
CA VAL A 44 -49.62 37.07 16.47
C VAL A 44 -48.39 36.66 15.60
N GLY A 45 -47.88 35.47 15.79
CA GLY A 45 -46.92 34.95 14.84
C GLY A 45 -45.62 34.30 15.37
N ALA A 46 -45.38 34.26 16.70
CA ALA A 46 -44.17 33.63 17.22
C ALA A 46 -44.07 32.14 16.85
N GLY A 47 -45.19 31.42 16.93
CA GLY A 47 -45.22 29.99 16.57
C GLY A 47 -44.99 29.74 15.07
N LYS A 48 -45.63 30.58 14.19
CA LYS A 48 -45.40 30.45 12.74
C LYS A 48 -43.98 30.80 12.32
N ARG A 49 -43.39 31.84 12.94
CA ARG A 49 -41.97 32.19 12.70
C ARG A 49 -41.01 31.12 13.21
N PHE A 50 -41.25 30.57 14.39
CA PHE A 50 -40.47 29.46 14.93
C PHE A 50 -40.55 28.22 14.04
N PHE A 51 -41.76 27.88 13.55
CA PHE A 51 -41.93 26.74 12.66
C PHE A 51 -41.24 26.93 11.30
N VAL A 52 -41.29 28.13 10.74
CA VAL A 52 -40.58 28.49 9.49
C VAL A 52 -39.05 28.41 9.69
N TRP A 53 -38.54 28.95 10.81
CA TRP A 53 -37.11 28.86 11.13
C TRP A 53 -36.67 27.45 11.41
N ALA A 54 -37.49 26.64 12.10
CA ALA A 54 -37.22 25.23 12.32
C ALA A 54 -37.21 24.45 11.00
N LEU A 55 -38.18 24.71 10.12
CA LEU A 55 -38.24 24.07 8.78
C LEU A 55 -37.06 24.48 7.90
N LEU A 56 -36.61 25.73 7.96
CA LEU A 56 -35.42 26.19 7.28
C LEU A 56 -34.13 25.56 7.85
N LEU A 57 -33.98 25.60 9.20
CA LEU A 57 -32.76 25.11 9.87
C LEU A 57 -32.64 23.58 9.85
N PHE A 58 -33.74 22.86 10.03
CA PHE A 58 -33.73 21.38 10.11
C PHE A 58 -34.25 20.67 8.85
N GLY A 59 -34.80 21.40 7.90
CA GLY A 59 -35.33 20.84 6.66
C GLY A 59 -34.66 21.41 5.40
N VAL A 60 -34.91 22.64 5.07
CA VAL A 60 -34.50 23.21 3.76
C VAL A 60 -32.99 23.46 3.70
N VAL A 61 -32.40 24.05 4.74
CA VAL A 61 -30.97 24.36 4.76
C VAL A 61 -30.12 23.08 4.75
N PRO A 62 -30.39 22.05 5.56
CA PRO A 62 -29.71 20.78 5.44
C PRO A 62 -29.93 20.08 4.09
N ALA A 63 -31.15 20.13 3.55
CA ALA A 63 -31.47 19.53 2.27
C ALA A 63 -30.69 20.16 1.10
N ILE A 64 -30.35 21.44 1.19
CA ILE A 64 -29.52 22.16 0.19
C ILE A 64 -28.03 21.96 0.46
N LEU A 65 -27.58 22.05 1.74
CA LEU A 65 -26.18 22.02 2.07
C LEU A 65 -25.61 20.59 2.16
N LEU A 66 -26.41 19.60 2.52
CA LEU A 66 -25.96 18.22 2.67
C LEU A 66 -25.43 17.63 1.36
N PRO A 67 -26.08 17.77 0.20
CA PRO A 67 -25.55 17.30 -1.06
C PRO A 67 -24.24 17.98 -1.46
N ALA A 68 -24.08 19.28 -1.15
CA ALA A 68 -22.84 20.02 -1.42
C ALA A 68 -21.70 19.66 -0.45
N ALA A 69 -22.03 19.33 0.80
CA ALA A 69 -21.06 18.92 1.81
C ALA A 69 -20.63 17.43 1.70
N LEU A 70 -21.48 16.58 1.12
CA LEU A 70 -21.24 15.15 1.06
C LEU A 70 -19.93 14.75 0.37
N PRO A 71 -19.53 15.34 -0.77
CA PRO A 71 -18.24 15.05 -1.38
C PRO A 71 -17.05 15.38 -0.47
N LEU A 72 -17.08 16.53 0.22
CA LEU A 72 -16.04 16.95 1.16
C LEU A 72 -15.95 16.02 2.36
N VAL A 73 -17.09 15.58 2.88
CA VAL A 73 -17.13 14.59 3.98
C VAL A 73 -16.57 13.26 3.52
N ARG A 74 -16.91 12.81 2.32
CA ARG A 74 -16.38 11.56 1.77
C ARG A 74 -14.86 11.61 1.62
N GLU A 75 -14.35 12.66 0.99
CA GLU A 75 -12.90 12.86 0.84
C GLU A 75 -12.18 12.88 2.20
N ALA A 76 -12.69 13.64 3.16
CA ALA A 76 -12.15 13.68 4.52
C ALA A 76 -12.16 12.32 5.20
N MET A 77 -13.22 11.52 5.02
CA MET A 77 -13.34 10.17 5.59
C MET A 77 -12.38 9.18 4.92
N VAL A 78 -12.18 9.28 3.60
CA VAL A 78 -11.17 8.48 2.89
C VAL A 78 -9.79 8.82 3.41
N GLN A 79 -9.43 10.11 3.40
CA GLN A 79 -8.12 10.57 3.86
C GLN A 79 -7.85 10.14 5.31
N TRP A 80 -8.78 10.40 6.22
CA TRP A 80 -8.66 10.00 7.62
C TRP A 80 -8.49 8.49 7.80
N SER A 81 -9.25 7.69 7.03
CA SER A 81 -9.14 6.23 7.11
C SER A 81 -7.79 5.72 6.56
N VAL A 82 -7.30 6.33 5.48
CA VAL A 82 -5.98 6.01 4.90
C VAL A 82 -4.85 6.39 5.86
N GLU A 83 -4.87 7.59 6.45
CA GLU A 83 -3.87 8.02 7.43
C GLU A 83 -3.83 7.10 8.66
N ARG A 84 -5.00 6.68 9.14
CA ARG A 84 -5.08 5.70 10.23
C ARG A 84 -4.55 4.33 9.85
N ALA A 85 -4.88 3.86 8.65
CA ALA A 85 -4.36 2.59 8.15
C ALA A 85 -2.83 2.62 8.10
N MET A 86 -2.24 3.71 7.56
CA MET A 86 -0.79 3.90 7.56
C MET A 86 -0.20 3.93 8.97
N ALA A 87 -0.88 4.59 9.92
CA ALA A 87 -0.42 4.65 11.31
C ALA A 87 -0.49 3.29 12.01
N HIS A 88 -1.49 2.46 11.73
CA HIS A 88 -1.57 1.08 12.21
C HIS A 88 -0.50 0.21 11.58
N GLU A 89 -0.31 0.35 10.28
CA GLU A 89 0.72 -0.37 9.54
C GLU A 89 2.15 -0.03 10.03
N ALA A 90 2.42 1.24 10.36
CA ALA A 90 3.68 1.68 10.94
C ALA A 90 3.96 1.03 12.31
N ARG A 91 2.91 0.52 13.00
CA ARG A 91 3.00 -0.18 14.29
C ARG A 91 2.89 -1.70 14.17
N ASP A 92 2.90 -2.22 12.94
CA ASP A 92 2.71 -3.63 12.62
C ASP A 92 1.31 -4.18 12.98
N ASP A 93 0.33 -3.31 13.22
CA ASP A 93 -1.06 -3.68 13.47
C ASP A 93 -1.82 -3.85 12.13
N VAL A 94 -1.52 -4.94 11.45
CA VAL A 94 -2.01 -5.24 10.09
C VAL A 94 -3.53 -5.42 10.07
N ALA A 95 -4.10 -5.97 11.15
CA ALA A 95 -5.54 -6.21 11.23
C ALA A 95 -6.33 -4.90 11.28
N SER A 96 -5.91 -3.96 12.12
CA SER A 96 -6.51 -2.63 12.19
C SER A 96 -6.28 -1.83 10.91
N ALA A 97 -5.10 -1.93 10.31
CA ALA A 97 -4.81 -1.32 9.01
C ALA A 97 -5.78 -1.82 7.92
N ALA A 98 -5.98 -3.13 7.80
CA ALA A 98 -6.92 -3.73 6.84
C ALA A 98 -8.37 -3.27 7.07
N ALA A 99 -8.78 -3.10 8.33
CA ALA A 99 -10.11 -2.58 8.67
C ALA A 99 -10.27 -1.11 8.28
N ASP A 100 -9.24 -0.28 8.48
CA ASP A 100 -9.27 1.14 8.10
C ASP A 100 -9.26 1.32 6.57
N VAL A 101 -8.48 0.55 5.83
CA VAL A 101 -8.56 0.52 4.36
C VAL A 101 -9.96 0.09 3.91
N GLY A 102 -10.58 -0.88 4.60
CA GLY A 102 -11.97 -1.26 4.35
C GLY A 102 -12.96 -0.11 4.54
N ARG A 103 -12.75 0.75 5.53
CA ARG A 103 -13.54 1.99 5.72
C ARG A 103 -13.33 2.99 4.58
N ALA A 104 -12.08 3.20 4.17
CA ALA A 104 -11.78 4.07 3.03
C ALA A 104 -12.51 3.62 1.75
N ILE A 105 -12.56 2.31 1.49
CA ILE A 105 -13.26 1.73 0.33
C ILE A 105 -14.77 2.03 0.36
N VAL A 106 -15.39 2.09 1.52
CA VAL A 106 -16.82 2.43 1.66
C VAL A 106 -17.09 3.90 1.32
N TRP A 107 -16.15 4.79 1.64
CA TRP A 107 -16.32 6.23 1.46
C TRP A 107 -15.82 6.75 0.11
N ILE A 108 -14.95 5.99 -0.58
CA ILE A 108 -14.45 6.44 -1.88
C ILE A 108 -15.58 6.48 -2.90
N ASP A 109 -15.67 7.59 -3.63
CA ASP A 109 -16.67 7.77 -4.67
C ASP A 109 -16.25 7.09 -5.99
N ALA A 110 -16.90 7.37 -7.09
CA ALA A 110 -16.86 6.67 -8.38
C ALA A 110 -15.47 6.56 -9.08
N ASP A 111 -14.37 6.82 -8.38
CA ASP A 111 -13.00 6.57 -8.89
C ASP A 111 -12.64 5.08 -8.79
N ALA A 112 -12.95 4.34 -9.86
CA ALA A 112 -12.65 2.91 -9.97
C ALA A 112 -11.15 2.60 -9.81
N GLN A 113 -10.25 3.48 -10.26
CA GLN A 113 -8.81 3.29 -10.16
C GLN A 113 -8.34 3.42 -8.70
N ALA A 114 -8.80 4.47 -8.00
CA ALA A 114 -8.46 4.66 -6.60
C ALA A 114 -9.07 3.54 -5.73
N GLN A 115 -10.32 3.14 -6.01
CA GLN A 115 -10.95 2.02 -5.31
C GLN A 115 -10.21 0.70 -5.53
N ALA A 116 -9.79 0.41 -6.76
CA ALA A 116 -9.00 -0.79 -7.06
C ALA A 116 -7.65 -0.80 -6.33
N ARG A 117 -6.96 0.36 -6.21
CA ARG A 117 -5.73 0.48 -5.43
C ARG A 117 -5.94 0.17 -3.95
N LEU A 118 -7.02 0.70 -3.35
CA LEU A 118 -7.36 0.40 -1.96
C LEU A 118 -7.69 -1.08 -1.76
N LEU A 119 -8.40 -1.70 -2.70
CA LEU A 119 -8.70 -3.14 -2.68
C LEU A 119 -7.42 -3.98 -2.77
N CYS A 120 -6.46 -3.59 -3.61
CA CYS A 120 -5.15 -4.24 -3.70
C CYS A 120 -4.38 -4.09 -2.38
N TRP A 121 -4.31 -2.90 -1.82
CA TRP A 121 -3.65 -2.68 -0.54
C TRP A 121 -4.29 -3.51 0.58
N ARG A 122 -5.64 -3.50 0.66
CA ARG A 122 -6.35 -4.34 1.63
C ARG A 122 -6.07 -5.83 1.43
N SER A 123 -6.02 -6.30 0.18
CA SER A 123 -5.66 -7.68 -0.14
C SER A 123 -4.28 -8.04 0.42
N THR A 124 -3.27 -7.20 0.23
CA THR A 124 -1.92 -7.42 0.78
C THR A 124 -1.94 -7.51 2.32
N LEU A 125 -2.63 -6.56 2.99
CA LEU A 125 -2.78 -6.59 4.44
C LEU A 125 -3.50 -7.84 4.95
N LEU A 126 -4.50 -8.33 4.20
CA LEU A 126 -5.20 -9.57 4.53
C LEU A 126 -4.32 -10.80 4.36
N LEU A 127 -3.43 -10.83 3.37
CA LEU A 127 -2.43 -11.90 3.23
C LEU A 127 -1.49 -11.91 4.44
N GLU A 128 -0.93 -10.76 4.80
CA GLU A 128 -0.09 -10.63 6.00
C GLU A 128 -0.82 -11.08 7.29
N ASN A 129 -2.13 -10.83 7.36
CA ASN A 129 -2.99 -11.26 8.47
C ASN A 129 -3.52 -12.69 8.32
N ARG A 130 -2.96 -13.52 7.43
CA ARG A 130 -3.34 -14.92 7.17
C ARG A 130 -4.80 -15.14 6.75
N GLN A 131 -5.45 -14.11 6.21
CA GLN A 131 -6.83 -14.17 5.71
C GLN A 131 -6.83 -14.37 4.19
N THR A 132 -6.21 -15.45 3.72
CA THR A 132 -5.94 -15.71 2.30
C THR A 132 -7.20 -15.68 1.43
N ALA A 133 -8.28 -16.32 1.86
CA ALA A 133 -9.52 -16.34 1.07
C ALA A 133 -10.13 -14.94 0.90
N ALA A 134 -10.08 -14.11 1.95
CA ALA A 134 -10.53 -12.73 1.88
C ALA A 134 -9.62 -11.89 0.99
N ALA A 135 -8.31 -12.11 1.02
CA ALA A 135 -7.36 -11.44 0.15
C ALA A 135 -7.62 -11.73 -1.34
N VAL A 136 -7.83 -12.99 -1.71
CA VAL A 136 -8.20 -13.38 -3.08
C VAL A 136 -9.51 -12.72 -3.51
N ALA A 137 -10.50 -12.65 -2.61
CA ALA A 137 -11.78 -11.99 -2.89
C ALA A 137 -11.61 -10.49 -3.15
N GLU A 138 -10.84 -9.76 -2.32
CA GLU A 138 -10.59 -8.33 -2.51
C GLU A 138 -9.80 -8.05 -3.80
N ALA A 139 -8.76 -8.82 -4.08
CA ALA A 139 -8.01 -8.69 -5.34
C ALA A 139 -8.88 -9.01 -6.56
N SER A 140 -9.80 -9.97 -6.46
CA SER A 140 -10.75 -10.30 -7.53
C SER A 140 -11.74 -9.16 -7.77
N ARG A 141 -12.20 -8.48 -6.72
CA ARG A 141 -13.02 -7.27 -6.84
C ARG A 141 -12.26 -6.15 -7.55
N ALA A 142 -10.97 -5.98 -7.23
CA ALA A 142 -10.13 -4.99 -7.89
C ALA A 142 -9.95 -5.28 -9.39
N VAL A 143 -9.74 -6.55 -9.76
CA VAL A 143 -9.67 -6.98 -11.17
C VAL A 143 -11.00 -6.74 -11.90
N ALA A 144 -12.13 -7.03 -11.26
CA ALA A 144 -13.45 -6.80 -11.86
C ALA A 144 -13.74 -5.29 -12.07
N LEU A 145 -13.26 -4.45 -11.16
CA LEU A 145 -13.46 -3.01 -11.21
C LEU A 145 -12.61 -2.34 -12.29
N VAL A 146 -11.36 -2.79 -12.48
CA VAL A 146 -10.43 -2.24 -13.48
C VAL A 146 -9.73 -3.40 -14.23
N PRO A 147 -10.42 -4.08 -15.15
CA PRO A 147 -9.91 -5.28 -15.81
C PRO A 147 -8.68 -5.03 -16.71
N THR A 148 -8.47 -3.77 -17.12
CA THR A 148 -7.34 -3.34 -17.96
C THR A 148 -6.11 -2.89 -17.17
N ALA A 149 -6.15 -2.91 -15.84
CA ALA A 149 -5.01 -2.54 -15.01
C ALA A 149 -4.21 -3.78 -14.59
N ALA A 150 -2.89 -3.68 -14.68
CA ALA A 150 -1.99 -4.78 -14.32
C ALA A 150 -1.88 -4.98 -12.79
N LEU A 151 -1.93 -3.90 -11.99
CA LEU A 151 -1.76 -3.97 -10.54
C LEU A 151 -2.75 -4.93 -9.86
N PRO A 152 -4.08 -4.89 -10.12
CA PRO A 152 -5.00 -5.85 -9.51
C PRO A 152 -4.68 -7.32 -9.86
N ARG A 153 -4.25 -7.60 -11.09
CA ARG A 153 -3.85 -8.95 -11.50
C ARG A 153 -2.59 -9.41 -10.79
N ARG A 154 -1.60 -8.53 -10.66
CA ARG A 154 -0.36 -8.81 -9.91
C ARG A 154 -0.65 -9.12 -8.44
N THR A 155 -1.51 -8.32 -7.81
CA THR A 155 -1.94 -8.56 -6.43
C THR A 155 -2.67 -9.90 -6.31
N ARG A 156 -3.56 -10.22 -7.26
CA ARG A 156 -4.31 -11.48 -7.22
C ARG A 156 -3.41 -12.68 -7.50
N ALA A 157 -2.43 -12.57 -8.40
CA ALA A 157 -1.43 -13.61 -8.63
C ALA A 157 -0.72 -13.99 -7.33
N LEU A 158 -0.28 -13.00 -6.56
CA LEU A 158 0.38 -13.27 -5.28
C LEU A 158 -0.59 -13.91 -4.27
N ALA A 159 -1.84 -13.44 -4.22
CA ALA A 159 -2.86 -14.04 -3.36
C ALA A 159 -3.16 -15.49 -3.74
N HIS A 160 -3.15 -15.83 -5.03
CA HIS A 160 -3.29 -17.20 -5.51
C HIS A 160 -2.07 -18.08 -5.17
N VAL A 161 -0.84 -17.55 -5.22
CA VAL A 161 0.35 -18.26 -4.71
C VAL A 161 0.15 -18.68 -3.26
N VAL A 162 -0.22 -17.73 -2.39
CA VAL A 162 -0.45 -18.01 -0.96
C VAL A 162 -1.64 -18.96 -0.73
N ALA A 163 -2.63 -18.93 -1.64
CA ALA A 163 -3.75 -19.86 -1.63
C ALA A 163 -3.40 -21.28 -2.14
N GLY A 164 -2.19 -21.47 -2.70
CA GLY A 164 -1.77 -22.74 -3.31
C GLY A 164 -2.33 -22.97 -4.72
N ASP A 165 -2.96 -21.94 -5.32
CA ASP A 165 -3.50 -22.03 -6.70
C ASP A 165 -2.47 -21.54 -7.72
N ALA A 166 -1.52 -22.41 -8.04
CA ALA A 166 -0.42 -22.11 -8.95
C ALA A 166 -0.91 -21.76 -10.37
N GLU A 167 -1.95 -22.40 -10.87
CA GLU A 167 -2.47 -22.14 -12.21
C GLU A 167 -3.06 -20.72 -12.31
N ALA A 168 -3.92 -20.36 -11.37
CA ALA A 168 -4.52 -19.02 -11.35
C ALA A 168 -3.45 -17.94 -11.17
N ALA A 169 -2.42 -18.18 -10.35
CA ALA A 169 -1.30 -17.28 -10.15
C ALA A 169 -0.54 -17.01 -11.46
N LEU A 170 -0.21 -18.06 -12.22
CA LEU A 170 0.49 -17.95 -13.50
C LEU A 170 -0.36 -17.23 -14.57
N VAL A 171 -1.66 -17.51 -14.63
CA VAL A 171 -2.59 -16.85 -15.55
C VAL A 171 -2.63 -15.34 -15.28
N ASP A 172 -2.76 -14.93 -14.03
CA ASP A 172 -2.79 -13.51 -13.68
C ASP A 172 -1.44 -12.81 -13.90
N ALA A 173 -0.34 -13.48 -13.60
CA ALA A 173 1.00 -12.93 -13.86
C ALA A 173 1.26 -12.74 -15.38
N GLN A 174 0.82 -13.70 -16.22
CA GLN A 174 0.89 -13.59 -17.67
C GLN A 174 0.02 -12.41 -18.17
N ALA A 175 -1.21 -12.32 -17.71
CA ALA A 175 -2.13 -11.26 -18.09
C ALA A 175 -1.62 -9.87 -17.69
N ALA A 176 -0.90 -9.75 -16.56
CA ALA A 176 -0.28 -8.49 -16.15
C ALA A 176 0.80 -8.02 -17.15
N VAL A 177 1.60 -8.94 -17.71
CA VAL A 177 2.58 -8.62 -18.76
C VAL A 177 1.88 -8.19 -20.04
N GLU A 178 0.81 -8.88 -20.45
CA GLU A 178 0.04 -8.53 -21.65
C GLU A 178 -0.57 -7.13 -21.57
N LEU A 179 -1.04 -6.73 -20.40
CA LEU A 179 -1.63 -5.42 -20.15
C LEU A 179 -0.60 -4.26 -20.15
N THR A 180 0.64 -4.53 -19.77
CA THR A 180 1.68 -3.49 -19.66
C THR A 180 2.61 -3.45 -20.87
N GLY A 181 2.55 -4.46 -21.71
CA GLY A 181 3.49 -4.69 -22.82
C GLY A 181 4.64 -5.59 -22.43
N ALA A 182 5.11 -6.34 -23.44
CA ALA A 182 6.11 -7.38 -23.26
C ALA A 182 7.47 -6.86 -22.74
N ASP A 183 7.76 -5.59 -22.92
CA ASP A 183 9.05 -4.99 -22.53
C ASP A 183 9.01 -4.29 -21.17
N ASN A 184 7.87 -4.36 -20.44
CA ASN A 184 7.76 -3.76 -19.12
C ASN A 184 8.58 -4.56 -18.09
N PRO A 185 9.65 -3.97 -17.50
CA PRO A 185 10.57 -4.70 -16.62
C PRO A 185 9.90 -5.19 -15.33
N GLU A 186 9.03 -4.36 -14.74
CA GLU A 186 8.35 -4.68 -13.49
C GLU A 186 7.36 -5.84 -13.67
N ALA A 187 6.63 -5.86 -14.78
CA ALA A 187 5.69 -6.93 -15.07
C ALA A 187 6.41 -8.26 -15.37
N ARG A 188 7.54 -8.20 -16.10
CA ARG A 188 8.39 -9.37 -16.33
C ARG A 188 9.00 -9.91 -15.03
N ASN A 189 9.57 -9.03 -14.23
CA ASN A 189 10.10 -9.43 -12.93
C ASN A 189 9.03 -10.05 -12.04
N HIS A 190 7.84 -9.47 -12.00
CA HIS A 190 6.73 -10.05 -11.25
C HIS A 190 6.35 -11.45 -11.76
N ARG A 191 6.23 -11.65 -13.09
CA ARG A 191 5.94 -12.97 -13.64
C ARG A 191 7.06 -13.99 -13.34
N ALA A 192 8.32 -13.56 -13.44
CA ALA A 192 9.46 -14.38 -13.06
C ALA A 192 9.39 -14.82 -11.58
N TYR A 193 9.06 -13.87 -10.71
CA TYR A 193 8.91 -14.14 -9.28
C TYR A 193 7.76 -15.11 -8.99
N ILE A 194 6.59 -14.92 -9.59
CA ILE A 194 5.46 -15.86 -9.45
C ILE A 194 5.85 -17.28 -9.92
N ARG A 195 6.55 -17.40 -11.07
CA ARG A 195 7.06 -18.70 -11.54
C ARG A 195 8.01 -19.36 -10.54
N ALA A 196 8.92 -18.59 -9.98
CA ALA A 196 9.85 -19.06 -8.95
C ALA A 196 9.12 -19.55 -7.70
N LEU A 197 8.13 -18.77 -7.22
CA LEU A 197 7.35 -19.13 -6.04
C LEU A 197 6.53 -20.40 -6.19
N VAL A 198 5.98 -20.64 -7.37
CA VAL A 198 5.24 -21.88 -7.65
C VAL A 198 6.16 -23.03 -8.11
N GLY A 199 7.46 -22.77 -8.25
CA GLY A 199 8.46 -23.77 -8.68
C GLY A 199 8.28 -24.27 -10.10
N ARG A 200 7.75 -23.43 -11.00
CA ARG A 200 7.46 -23.82 -12.39
C ARG A 200 8.15 -22.89 -13.39
N GLU A 201 8.51 -23.43 -14.54
CA GLU A 201 9.07 -22.66 -15.68
C GLU A 201 10.29 -21.82 -15.28
N LEU A 202 11.21 -22.36 -14.47
CA LEU A 202 12.32 -21.61 -13.86
C LEU A 202 13.27 -21.01 -14.90
N GLU A 203 13.54 -21.69 -16.00
CA GLU A 203 14.36 -21.17 -17.11
C GLU A 203 13.67 -19.99 -17.80
N ALA A 204 12.35 -20.07 -18.00
CA ALA A 204 11.58 -18.96 -18.54
C ALA A 204 11.48 -17.78 -17.54
N ALA A 205 11.45 -18.08 -16.23
CA ALA A 205 11.53 -17.07 -15.19
C ALA A 205 12.90 -16.35 -15.20
N LEU A 206 13.99 -17.11 -15.38
CA LEU A 206 15.32 -16.54 -15.52
C LEU A 206 15.41 -15.60 -16.73
N ALA A 207 14.91 -16.03 -17.88
CA ALA A 207 14.89 -15.19 -19.10
C ALA A 207 14.08 -13.89 -18.89
N ASP A 208 12.93 -13.94 -18.19
CA ASP A 208 12.13 -12.76 -17.90
C ASP A 208 12.86 -11.76 -17.02
N VAL A 209 13.51 -12.22 -15.95
CA VAL A 209 14.21 -11.29 -15.04
C VAL A 209 15.51 -10.75 -15.65
N GLU A 210 16.18 -11.48 -16.54
CA GLU A 210 17.34 -11.00 -17.28
C GLU A 210 16.95 -9.85 -18.24
N VAL A 211 15.80 -9.97 -18.91
CA VAL A 211 15.26 -8.87 -19.74
C VAL A 211 14.87 -7.68 -18.84
N ALA A 212 14.27 -7.91 -17.68
CA ALA A 212 13.94 -6.85 -16.73
C ALA A 212 15.20 -6.10 -16.24
N LEU A 213 16.24 -6.84 -15.90
CA LEU A 213 17.54 -6.26 -15.48
C LEU A 213 18.22 -5.44 -16.59
N ALA A 214 18.17 -5.92 -17.83
CA ALA A 214 18.71 -5.19 -18.98
C ALA A 214 17.97 -3.86 -19.22
N GLY A 215 16.68 -3.80 -18.94
CA GLY A 215 15.86 -2.59 -19.06
C GLY A 215 15.96 -1.62 -17.88
N SER A 216 16.48 -2.05 -16.73
CA SER A 216 16.50 -1.26 -15.48
C SER A 216 17.75 -0.38 -15.28
N GLY A 217 18.71 -0.41 -16.20
CA GLY A 217 19.93 0.41 -16.16
C GLY A 217 20.93 -0.04 -15.09
N ALA A 218 20.80 0.39 -13.86
CA ALA A 218 21.78 0.08 -12.78
C ALA A 218 21.51 -1.24 -12.02
N GLY A 219 20.55 -2.05 -12.48
CA GLY A 219 20.11 -3.28 -11.81
C GLY A 219 19.33 -2.97 -10.52
N ALA A 220 18.02 -3.01 -10.60
CA ALA A 220 17.14 -2.82 -9.45
C ALA A 220 17.37 -3.93 -8.42
N PRO A 221 17.50 -3.63 -7.12
CA PRO A 221 17.79 -4.64 -6.10
C PRO A 221 16.73 -5.73 -6.04
N GLU A 222 15.47 -5.42 -6.26
CA GLU A 222 14.36 -6.38 -6.31
C GLU A 222 14.46 -7.34 -7.51
N PHE A 223 15.04 -6.90 -8.63
CA PHE A 223 15.25 -7.78 -9.79
C PHE A 223 16.46 -8.70 -9.57
N LEU A 224 17.51 -8.19 -8.92
CA LEU A 224 18.65 -9.00 -8.50
C LEU A 224 18.23 -10.06 -7.47
N ASP A 225 17.35 -9.72 -6.52
CA ASP A 225 16.78 -10.67 -5.56
C ASP A 225 15.99 -11.77 -6.27
N THR A 226 15.10 -11.40 -7.19
CA THR A 226 14.31 -12.35 -7.98
C THR A 226 15.23 -13.27 -8.78
N ARG A 227 16.26 -12.73 -9.46
CA ARG A 227 17.23 -13.56 -10.21
C ARG A 227 18.00 -14.47 -9.29
N GLY A 228 18.48 -13.95 -8.17
CA GLY A 228 19.19 -14.75 -7.17
C GLY A 228 18.34 -15.90 -6.62
N PHE A 229 17.08 -15.66 -6.33
CA PHE A 229 16.17 -16.71 -5.90
C PHE A 229 15.93 -17.77 -7.00
N ILE A 230 15.72 -17.37 -8.26
CA ILE A 230 15.60 -18.29 -9.39
C ILE A 230 16.88 -19.11 -9.59
N LEU A 231 18.04 -18.47 -9.56
CA LEU A 231 19.34 -19.13 -9.67
C LEU A 231 19.55 -20.18 -8.56
N HIS A 232 19.13 -19.85 -7.32
CA HIS A 232 19.15 -20.82 -6.22
C HIS A 232 18.26 -22.03 -6.54
N LEU A 233 17.03 -21.84 -7.03
CA LEU A 233 16.11 -22.93 -7.38
C LEU A 233 16.64 -23.78 -8.55
N LEU A 234 17.42 -23.19 -9.44
CA LEU A 234 18.09 -23.88 -10.55
C LEU A 234 19.41 -24.57 -10.13
N GLY A 235 19.79 -24.52 -8.85
CA GLY A 235 21.05 -25.12 -8.33
C GLY A 235 22.30 -24.27 -8.59
N ARG A 236 22.19 -23.07 -9.16
CA ARG A 236 23.28 -22.13 -9.45
C ARG A 236 23.57 -21.25 -8.24
N HIS A 237 23.86 -21.88 -7.09
CA HIS A 237 23.85 -21.24 -5.78
C HIS A 237 24.91 -20.15 -5.63
N GLN A 238 26.12 -20.28 -6.23
CA GLN A 238 27.14 -19.25 -6.13
C GLN A 238 26.72 -17.96 -6.84
N GLU A 239 26.15 -18.07 -8.03
CA GLU A 239 25.63 -16.93 -8.78
C GLU A 239 24.45 -16.26 -8.04
N ALA A 240 23.61 -17.07 -7.40
CA ALA A 240 22.55 -16.58 -6.53
C ALA A 240 23.10 -15.73 -5.38
N ILE A 241 24.15 -16.20 -4.70
CA ILE A 241 24.78 -15.46 -3.59
C ILE A 241 25.37 -14.13 -4.09
N ASP A 242 25.99 -14.11 -5.27
CA ASP A 242 26.58 -12.91 -5.84
C ASP A 242 25.52 -11.84 -6.15
N ASP A 243 24.40 -12.22 -6.74
CA ASP A 243 23.27 -11.33 -7.00
C ASP A 243 22.64 -10.81 -5.70
N LEU A 244 22.40 -11.68 -4.74
CA LEU A 244 21.80 -11.34 -3.45
C LEU A 244 22.73 -10.45 -2.60
N ASN A 245 24.05 -10.60 -2.71
CA ASN A 245 25.01 -9.67 -2.10
C ASN A 245 24.87 -8.26 -2.66
N GLN A 246 24.72 -8.13 -4.00
CA GLN A 246 24.52 -6.85 -4.64
C GLN A 246 23.16 -6.26 -4.26
N ALA A 247 22.06 -7.04 -4.29
CA ALA A 247 20.73 -6.63 -3.89
C ALA A 247 20.73 -6.07 -2.46
N ILE A 248 21.23 -6.85 -1.50
CA ILE A 248 21.32 -6.45 -0.08
C ILE A 248 22.15 -5.17 0.09
N GLY A 249 23.30 -5.07 -0.59
CA GLY A 249 24.16 -3.89 -0.50
C GLY A 249 23.46 -2.61 -0.96
N LYS A 250 22.75 -2.65 -2.10
CA LYS A 250 21.97 -1.53 -2.62
C LYS A 250 20.79 -1.16 -1.72
N THR A 251 20.00 -2.14 -1.31
CA THR A 251 18.84 -1.92 -0.42
C THR A 251 19.25 -1.37 0.93
N GLN A 252 20.41 -1.78 1.47
CA GLN A 252 20.95 -1.20 2.70
C GLN A 252 21.39 0.26 2.53
N GLN A 253 21.85 0.63 1.34
CA GLN A 253 22.14 2.03 1.02
C GLN A 253 20.85 2.85 0.98
N ASP A 254 19.83 2.39 0.25
CA ASP A 254 18.53 3.06 0.17
C ASP A 254 17.91 3.22 1.58
N ARG A 255 18.01 2.18 2.40
CA ARG A 255 17.57 2.23 3.80
C ARG A 255 18.25 3.33 4.59
N ARG A 256 19.58 3.48 4.45
CA ARG A 256 20.33 4.54 5.13
C ARG A 256 19.92 5.92 4.67
N GLU A 257 19.68 6.10 3.38
CA GLU A 257 19.22 7.36 2.81
C GLU A 257 17.84 7.74 3.36
N VAL A 258 16.89 6.80 3.38
CA VAL A 258 15.55 7.02 3.95
C VAL A 258 15.63 7.26 5.46
N ALA A 259 16.42 6.49 6.20
CA ALA A 259 16.62 6.69 7.64
C ALA A 259 17.25 8.06 7.97
N GLY A 260 18.07 8.60 7.08
CA GLY A 260 18.63 9.94 7.19
C GLY A 260 17.62 11.08 7.12
N LEU A 261 16.36 10.79 6.77
CA LEU A 261 15.25 11.74 6.81
C LEU A 261 14.61 11.89 8.22
N ALA A 262 15.09 11.10 9.20
CA ALA A 262 14.61 11.19 10.59
C ALA A 262 14.70 12.63 11.12
N GLY A 263 13.61 13.09 11.72
CA GLY A 263 13.47 14.47 12.20
C GLY A 263 13.18 15.52 11.11
N ARG A 264 13.17 15.14 9.83
CA ARG A 264 12.80 16.02 8.70
C ARG A 264 11.40 15.74 8.16
N ILE A 265 10.89 14.54 8.35
CA ILE A 265 9.55 14.11 7.94
C ILE A 265 8.81 13.55 9.16
N ASP A 266 7.50 13.37 9.01
CA ASP A 266 6.65 12.77 10.05
C ASP A 266 7.12 11.36 10.39
N PRO A 267 7.13 10.95 11.69
CA PRO A 267 7.58 9.61 12.10
C PRO A 267 6.77 8.47 11.50
N VAL A 268 5.46 8.65 11.27
CA VAL A 268 4.61 7.62 10.61
C VAL A 268 5.01 7.52 9.14
N GLU A 269 5.22 8.63 8.46
CA GLU A 269 5.70 8.64 7.08
C GLU A 269 7.07 7.97 6.96
N LEU A 270 8.00 8.25 7.89
CA LEU A 270 9.31 7.58 7.91
C LEU A 270 9.17 6.06 8.08
N ALA A 271 8.33 5.62 9.01
CA ALA A 271 8.07 4.21 9.25
C ALA A 271 7.47 3.52 8.01
N CYS A 272 6.48 4.16 7.36
CA CYS A 272 5.88 3.67 6.12
C CYS A 272 6.90 3.54 4.97
N ARG A 273 7.89 4.45 4.90
CA ARG A 273 8.96 4.36 3.90
C ARG A 273 10.00 3.30 4.21
N LEU A 274 10.31 3.07 5.49
CA LEU A 274 11.31 2.06 5.91
C LEU A 274 10.76 0.64 5.86
N ARG A 275 9.49 0.43 6.17
CA ARG A 275 8.88 -0.89 6.26
C ARG A 275 9.06 -1.74 5.00
N PRO A 276 8.72 -1.28 3.76
CA PRO A 276 8.94 -2.08 2.55
C PRO A 276 10.42 -2.38 2.29
N ILE A 277 11.32 -1.46 2.65
CA ILE A 277 12.77 -1.67 2.51
C ILE A 277 13.25 -2.73 3.51
N ASP A 278 12.82 -2.66 4.76
CA ASP A 278 13.17 -3.64 5.78
C ASP A 278 12.58 -5.02 5.48
N HIS A 279 11.37 -5.08 4.91
CA HIS A 279 10.78 -6.32 4.43
C HIS A 279 11.58 -6.90 3.25
N GLY A 280 11.91 -6.11 2.24
CA GLY A 280 12.75 -6.55 1.12
C GLY A 280 14.11 -7.09 1.60
N LEU A 281 14.75 -6.42 2.56
CA LEU A 281 15.98 -6.94 3.18
C LEU A 281 15.76 -8.28 3.87
N ALA A 282 14.63 -8.47 4.54
CA ALA A 282 14.31 -9.74 5.20
C ALA A 282 14.21 -10.88 4.18
N VAL A 283 13.51 -10.66 3.07
CA VAL A 283 13.37 -11.63 1.97
C VAL A 283 14.73 -11.94 1.34
N MET A 284 15.52 -10.91 1.01
CA MET A 284 16.85 -11.08 0.40
C MET A 284 17.81 -11.87 1.31
N HIS A 285 17.81 -11.60 2.62
CA HIS A 285 18.59 -12.38 3.57
C HIS A 285 18.10 -13.83 3.65
N HIS A 286 16.79 -14.07 3.61
CA HIS A 286 16.25 -15.43 3.58
C HIS A 286 16.73 -16.18 2.34
N HIS A 287 16.58 -15.60 1.15
CA HIS A 287 17.01 -16.22 -0.11
C HIS A 287 18.52 -16.52 -0.10
N ARG A 288 19.36 -15.57 0.38
CA ARG A 288 20.81 -15.80 0.47
C ARG A 288 21.14 -16.88 1.49
N GLY A 289 20.44 -16.92 2.61
CA GLY A 289 20.61 -17.97 3.63
C GLY A 289 20.32 -19.36 3.06
N LEU A 290 19.28 -19.51 2.24
CA LEU A 290 18.98 -20.78 1.54
C LEU A 290 20.09 -21.16 0.57
N ALA A 291 20.57 -20.22 -0.25
CA ALA A 291 21.64 -20.46 -1.21
C ALA A 291 22.97 -20.82 -0.51
N CYS A 292 23.34 -20.12 0.56
CA CYS A 292 24.52 -20.41 1.38
C CYS A 292 24.45 -21.81 1.99
N ARG A 293 23.28 -22.20 2.53
CA ARG A 293 23.08 -23.55 3.10
C ARG A 293 23.29 -24.62 2.06
N ALA A 294 22.81 -24.41 0.83
CA ALA A 294 22.92 -25.39 -0.26
C ALA A 294 24.37 -25.71 -0.66
N ILE A 295 25.31 -24.79 -0.43
CA ILE A 295 26.75 -25.00 -0.71
C ILE A 295 27.58 -25.19 0.54
N GLY A 296 26.97 -25.46 1.70
CA GLY A 296 27.65 -25.76 2.94
C GLY A 296 28.24 -24.56 3.69
N LEU A 297 27.85 -23.33 3.36
CA LEU A 297 28.25 -22.13 4.10
C LEU A 297 27.36 -21.93 5.34
N GLU A 298 27.34 -22.91 6.24
CA GLU A 298 26.41 -23.05 7.36
C GLU A 298 26.38 -21.82 8.28
N ARG A 299 27.56 -21.24 8.58
CA ARG A 299 27.65 -20.06 9.45
C ARG A 299 26.97 -18.83 8.84
N GLN A 300 27.20 -18.57 7.56
CA GLN A 300 26.59 -17.45 6.84
C GLN A 300 25.09 -17.69 6.65
N ALA A 301 24.70 -18.91 6.32
CA ALA A 301 23.30 -19.30 6.21
C ALA A 301 22.54 -19.03 7.52
N ALA A 302 23.09 -19.45 8.65
CA ALA A 302 22.47 -19.22 9.97
C ALA A 302 22.33 -17.73 10.29
N GLN A 303 23.36 -16.92 10.01
CA GLN A 303 23.32 -15.48 10.23
C GLN A 303 22.27 -14.77 9.37
N ASP A 304 22.15 -15.18 8.11
CA ASP A 304 21.18 -14.61 7.18
C ASP A 304 19.74 -14.97 7.57
N LEU A 305 19.49 -16.23 7.90
CA LEU A 305 18.16 -16.68 8.31
C LEU A 305 17.72 -16.03 9.64
N GLU A 306 18.62 -15.94 10.62
CA GLU A 306 18.35 -15.19 11.84
C GLU A 306 18.08 -13.71 11.59
N THR A 307 18.81 -13.12 10.64
CA THR A 307 18.59 -11.71 10.26
C THR A 307 17.23 -11.52 9.58
N ALA A 308 16.80 -12.44 8.72
CA ALA A 308 15.48 -12.44 8.10
C ALA A 308 14.38 -12.53 9.17
N GLU A 309 14.47 -13.47 10.11
CA GLU A 309 13.52 -13.63 11.20
C GLU A 309 13.43 -12.38 12.09
N ARG A 310 14.57 -11.81 12.50
CA ARG A 310 14.60 -10.57 13.29
C ARG A 310 13.98 -9.38 12.58
N LYS A 311 13.96 -9.37 11.25
CA LYS A 311 13.31 -8.36 10.43
C LYS A 311 11.82 -8.67 10.14
N GLY A 312 11.29 -9.72 10.75
CA GLY A 312 9.88 -10.11 10.63
C GLY A 312 9.55 -11.05 9.48
N PHE A 313 10.57 -11.60 8.78
CA PHE A 313 10.29 -12.63 7.78
C PHE A 313 9.84 -13.92 8.48
N ASP A 314 8.68 -14.41 8.10
CA ASP A 314 8.11 -15.66 8.59
C ASP A 314 8.00 -16.65 7.41
N PRO A 315 8.86 -17.68 7.35
CA PRO A 315 8.83 -18.63 6.24
C PRO A 315 7.52 -19.41 6.15
N THR A 316 6.69 -19.44 7.20
CA THR A 316 5.37 -20.07 7.18
C THR A 316 4.32 -19.19 6.51
N ARG A 317 4.61 -17.91 6.31
CA ARG A 317 3.78 -16.97 5.56
C ARG A 317 4.07 -17.00 4.05
N GLY A 318 5.04 -17.79 3.63
CA GLY A 318 5.48 -17.86 2.24
C GLY A 318 6.23 -16.59 1.84
N VAL A 319 5.69 -15.88 0.88
CA VAL A 319 6.33 -14.76 0.16
C VAL A 319 6.10 -13.38 0.78
N LEU A 320 5.44 -13.31 1.91
CA LEU A 320 5.02 -12.04 2.53
C LEU A 320 5.76 -11.76 3.82
#